data_97df2331e17d886bbc6253007d5d5f65
#
_entry.id   97df2331e17d886bbc6253007d5d5f65
#
_cell.length_a   1.000
_cell.length_b   1.000
_cell.length_c   1.000
_cell.angle_alpha   90.00
_cell.angle_beta   90.00
_cell.angle_gamma   90.00
#
_symmetry.space_group_name_H-M   'P 1'
#
loop_
_entity.id
_entity.type
_entity.pdbx_description
1 polymer ?
#
loop_
_entity_poly.entity_id
_entity_poly.type
_entity_poly.pdbx_seq_one_letter_code
_entity_poly.pdbx_strand_id
1 'polypeptide(L)'
;MKILALGGSGGMGRFAVRSLFNHKQVEKIYVADLNASSAIKFASDFDDRVEGLGLDITNNAALKNKMSKVDIVVNTTGPFFKFAEPILKTAIETNCNYFDICDDWEPTEKMLLMNDDPRSSDITAILGLGASPGLTNILAYISMMELDEVEKVYTGWDISSAKPEEESSQTGVNAAMLHGVEQMIGQVKVFKNRKYQMVRPLKEIKINYPSIGEKSANIFGHPEAVSFPYHYPEIKESLNLMHGEERGFIGTVKFIRLLIELKLITKKTAARILTWLEKSLTPKKQKLSSITLPSVYGYAEGVKDGKNVAVGTTIDGDVRDLTMGEATSYPLACGVKMFMDGLIKGNGVHAPESGIIDPRIFINYFAKEIDNGVEIIPLTTKSE
;
A
#
# COMPACT_ATOMS: atom_id res chain seq x y z
N MET A 1 -22.36 9.85 -4.59
CA MET A 1 -21.91 8.52 -5.04
C MET A 1 -22.12 7.49 -3.95
N LYS A 2 -22.41 6.24 -4.33
CA LYS A 2 -22.59 5.10 -3.42
C LYS A 2 -21.34 4.24 -3.40
N ILE A 3 -20.84 3.92 -2.21
CA ILE A 3 -19.60 3.18 -2.00
C ILE A 3 -19.90 1.82 -1.35
N LEU A 4 -19.30 0.76 -1.84
CA LEU A 4 -19.25 -0.55 -1.19
C LEU A 4 -17.85 -0.74 -0.59
N ALA A 5 -17.75 -0.69 0.74
CA ALA A 5 -16.52 -0.92 1.47
C ALA A 5 -16.43 -2.40 1.89
N LEU A 6 -15.70 -3.20 1.14
CA LEU A 6 -15.44 -4.61 1.43
C LEU A 6 -14.35 -4.73 2.51
N GLY A 7 -14.64 -5.47 3.59
CA GLY A 7 -13.82 -5.48 4.79
C GLY A 7 -13.87 -4.17 5.57
N GLY A 8 -14.92 -3.36 5.35
CA GLY A 8 -15.02 -1.98 5.85
C GLY A 8 -15.11 -1.83 7.37
N SER A 9 -15.42 -2.90 8.12
CA SER A 9 -15.37 -2.93 9.60
C SER A 9 -14.03 -3.47 10.15
N GLY A 10 -13.13 -3.91 9.27
CA GLY A 10 -11.83 -4.47 9.63
C GLY A 10 -10.78 -3.42 10.01
N GLY A 11 -9.56 -3.88 10.35
CA GLY A 11 -8.47 -3.04 10.83
C GLY A 11 -8.14 -1.85 9.93
N MET A 12 -8.09 -2.07 8.61
CA MET A 12 -7.83 -1.00 7.63
C MET A 12 -9.13 -0.33 7.17
N GLY A 13 -10.17 -1.11 6.82
CA GLY A 13 -11.40 -0.60 6.24
C GLY A 13 -12.12 0.46 7.07
N ARG A 14 -12.10 0.33 8.40
CA ARG A 14 -12.73 1.29 9.31
C ARG A 14 -12.19 2.72 9.19
N PHE A 15 -10.89 2.86 8.96
CA PHE A 15 -10.27 4.18 8.76
C PHE A 15 -10.63 4.75 7.38
N ALA A 16 -10.62 3.93 6.35
CA ALA A 16 -11.06 4.35 5.02
C ALA A 16 -12.52 4.82 5.04
N VAL A 17 -13.42 4.08 5.69
CA VAL A 17 -14.83 4.46 5.82
C VAL A 17 -15.00 5.78 6.57
N ARG A 18 -14.30 5.96 7.71
CA ARG A 18 -14.35 7.22 8.50
C ARG A 18 -13.87 8.41 7.68
N SER A 19 -12.78 8.25 6.94
CA SER A 19 -12.25 9.30 6.08
C SER A 19 -13.22 9.64 4.95
N LEU A 20 -13.74 8.64 4.24
CA LEU A 20 -14.66 8.83 3.12
C LEU A 20 -16.02 9.41 3.53
N PHE A 21 -16.52 9.06 4.71
CA PHE A 21 -17.81 9.53 5.22
C PHE A 21 -17.96 11.06 5.24
N ASN A 22 -16.86 11.77 5.49
CA ASN A 22 -16.84 13.23 5.55
C ASN A 22 -16.80 13.91 4.15
N HIS A 23 -16.68 13.15 3.07
CA HIS A 23 -16.61 13.72 1.74
C HIS A 23 -18.00 14.08 1.21
N LYS A 24 -18.15 15.31 0.69
CA LYS A 24 -19.44 15.89 0.26
C LYS A 24 -20.17 15.11 -0.83
N GLN A 25 -19.44 14.35 -1.67
CA GLN A 25 -20.03 13.57 -2.76
C GLN A 25 -20.47 12.17 -2.33
N VAL A 26 -20.22 11.79 -1.08
CA VAL A 26 -20.65 10.50 -0.54
C VAL A 26 -22.14 10.57 -0.15
N GLU A 27 -22.95 9.84 -0.88
CA GLU A 27 -24.38 9.68 -0.67
C GLU A 27 -24.66 8.52 0.31
N LYS A 28 -23.98 7.39 0.10
CA LYS A 28 -24.17 6.17 0.89
C LYS A 28 -22.89 5.35 0.94
N ILE A 29 -22.56 4.80 2.10
CA ILE A 29 -21.50 3.79 2.28
C ILE A 29 -22.14 2.50 2.79
N TYR A 30 -21.94 1.42 2.07
CA TYR A 30 -22.27 0.07 2.51
C TYR A 30 -21.02 -0.58 3.07
N VAL A 31 -20.99 -0.75 4.39
CA VAL A 31 -19.91 -1.46 5.08
C VAL A 31 -20.21 -2.95 5.02
N ALA A 32 -19.48 -3.67 4.21
CA ALA A 32 -19.69 -5.11 4.00
C ALA A 32 -18.55 -5.92 4.64
N ASP A 33 -18.95 -6.91 5.42
CA ASP A 33 -18.03 -7.84 6.08
C ASP A 33 -18.65 -9.25 6.10
N LEU A 34 -17.82 -10.29 6.21
CA LEU A 34 -18.30 -11.65 6.41
C LEU A 34 -19.08 -11.75 7.73
N ASN A 35 -18.63 -11.02 8.75
CA ASN A 35 -19.31 -10.87 10.03
C ASN A 35 -20.29 -9.69 9.98
N ALA A 36 -21.55 -9.98 9.66
CA ALA A 36 -22.62 -8.98 9.61
C ALA A 36 -22.74 -8.16 10.91
N SER A 37 -22.60 -8.79 12.09
CA SER A 37 -22.70 -8.12 13.37
C SER A 37 -21.62 -7.06 13.57
N SER A 38 -20.39 -7.34 13.13
CA SER A 38 -19.27 -6.37 13.17
C SER A 38 -19.55 -5.18 12.25
N ALA A 39 -20.01 -5.44 11.03
CA ALA A 39 -20.34 -4.40 10.06
C ALA A 39 -21.49 -3.49 10.57
N ILE A 40 -22.57 -4.09 11.11
CA ILE A 40 -23.71 -3.35 11.65
C ILE A 40 -23.31 -2.52 12.87
N LYS A 41 -22.53 -3.12 13.78
CA LYS A 41 -22.02 -2.40 14.97
C LYS A 41 -21.16 -1.21 14.58
N PHE A 42 -20.25 -1.38 13.63
CA PHE A 42 -19.40 -0.29 13.16
C PHE A 42 -20.21 0.81 12.45
N ALA A 43 -21.19 0.42 11.62
CA ALA A 43 -22.05 1.37 10.93
C ALA A 43 -22.93 2.21 11.89
N SER A 44 -23.25 1.68 13.08
CA SER A 44 -24.04 2.42 14.08
C SER A 44 -23.31 3.62 14.70
N ASP A 45 -22.02 3.78 14.46
CA ASP A 45 -21.26 4.98 14.88
C ASP A 45 -21.50 6.19 13.95
N PHE A 46 -22.26 6.01 12.86
CA PHE A 46 -22.50 7.02 11.83
C PHE A 46 -24.01 7.33 11.70
N ASP A 47 -24.33 8.30 10.85
CA ASP A 47 -25.70 8.59 10.45
C ASP A 47 -26.25 7.55 9.43
N ASP A 48 -27.46 7.76 8.93
CA ASP A 48 -28.17 6.89 7.99
C ASP A 48 -27.47 6.71 6.62
N ARG A 49 -26.44 7.49 6.34
CA ARG A 49 -25.60 7.33 5.14
C ARG A 49 -24.67 6.11 5.23
N VAL A 50 -24.47 5.52 6.39
CA VAL A 50 -23.64 4.32 6.54
C VAL A 50 -24.50 3.14 6.96
N GLU A 51 -24.40 2.05 6.22
CA GLU A 51 -25.19 0.83 6.43
C GLU A 51 -24.29 -0.39 6.49
N GLY A 52 -24.34 -1.13 7.60
CA GLY A 52 -23.61 -2.37 7.79
C GLY A 52 -24.38 -3.57 7.25
N LEU A 53 -23.70 -4.47 6.56
CA LEU A 53 -24.29 -5.69 6.03
C LEU A 53 -23.32 -6.87 6.01
N GLY A 54 -23.89 -8.08 6.09
CA GLY A 54 -23.14 -9.32 5.87
C GLY A 54 -23.00 -9.60 4.38
N LEU A 55 -21.76 -9.85 3.91
CA LEU A 55 -21.51 -10.23 2.54
C LEU A 55 -20.34 -11.21 2.49
N ASP A 56 -20.61 -12.42 2.00
CA ASP A 56 -19.58 -13.37 1.65
C ASP A 56 -19.11 -13.07 0.22
N ILE A 57 -17.90 -12.51 0.09
CA ILE A 57 -17.30 -12.18 -1.20
C ILE A 57 -17.00 -13.39 -2.10
N THR A 58 -17.00 -14.60 -1.54
CA THR A 58 -16.86 -15.85 -2.32
C THR A 58 -18.17 -16.25 -3.02
N ASN A 59 -19.29 -15.68 -2.58
CA ASN A 59 -20.56 -15.77 -3.30
C ASN A 59 -20.62 -14.74 -4.43
N ASN A 60 -20.15 -15.13 -5.61
CA ASN A 60 -20.05 -14.26 -6.77
C ASN A 60 -21.39 -13.61 -7.16
N ALA A 61 -22.51 -14.31 -7.04
CA ALA A 61 -23.83 -13.77 -7.36
C ALA A 61 -24.25 -12.66 -6.39
N ALA A 62 -24.01 -12.84 -5.09
CA ALA A 62 -24.29 -11.84 -4.07
C ALA A 62 -23.39 -10.60 -4.25
N LEU A 63 -22.09 -10.82 -4.49
CA LEU A 63 -21.12 -9.77 -4.74
C LEU A 63 -21.51 -8.94 -5.97
N LYS A 64 -21.79 -9.60 -7.10
CA LYS A 64 -22.20 -8.96 -8.36
C LYS A 64 -23.50 -8.15 -8.19
N ASN A 65 -24.50 -8.71 -7.51
CA ASN A 65 -25.77 -8.01 -7.22
C ASN A 65 -25.55 -6.76 -6.35
N LYS A 66 -24.59 -6.77 -5.43
CA LYS A 66 -24.30 -5.59 -4.60
C LYS A 66 -23.48 -4.55 -5.35
N MET A 67 -22.47 -4.97 -6.11
CA MET A 67 -21.63 -4.08 -6.91
C MET A 67 -22.41 -3.34 -8.00
N SER A 68 -23.37 -4.00 -8.66
CA SER A 68 -24.21 -3.36 -9.69
C SER A 68 -25.11 -2.21 -9.17
N LYS A 69 -25.12 -1.95 -7.87
CA LYS A 69 -25.95 -0.91 -7.22
C LYS A 69 -25.13 0.23 -6.60
N VAL A 70 -23.82 0.21 -6.80
CA VAL A 70 -22.90 1.20 -6.26
C VAL A 70 -21.99 1.73 -7.36
N ASP A 71 -21.40 2.89 -7.12
CA ASP A 71 -20.51 3.56 -8.08
C ASP A 71 -19.04 3.15 -7.87
N ILE A 72 -18.68 2.83 -6.63
CA ILE A 72 -17.29 2.59 -6.21
C ILE A 72 -17.24 1.39 -5.27
N VAL A 73 -16.27 0.51 -5.49
CA VAL A 73 -15.82 -0.51 -4.53
C VAL A 73 -14.50 -0.08 -3.92
N VAL A 74 -14.44 -0.10 -2.60
CA VAL A 74 -13.21 0.06 -1.80
C VAL A 74 -12.91 -1.28 -1.15
N ASN A 75 -11.85 -1.93 -1.57
CA ASN A 75 -11.52 -3.29 -1.13
C ASN A 75 -10.35 -3.31 -0.14
N THR A 76 -10.65 -3.64 1.09
CA THR A 76 -9.66 -3.88 2.16
C THR A 76 -9.70 -5.32 2.67
N THR A 77 -10.24 -6.24 1.87
CA THR A 77 -10.45 -7.64 2.27
C THR A 77 -9.23 -8.49 1.95
N GLY A 78 -8.53 -8.91 2.97
CA GLY A 78 -7.41 -9.87 2.84
C GLY A 78 -7.84 -11.33 3.02
N PRO A 79 -6.99 -12.32 2.63
CA PRO A 79 -5.70 -12.11 1.96
C PRO A 79 -5.88 -11.78 0.46
N PHE A 80 -5.10 -10.81 -0.02
CA PHE A 80 -5.27 -10.28 -1.38
C PHE A 80 -4.92 -11.29 -2.46
N PHE A 81 -3.91 -12.16 -2.23
CA PHE A 81 -3.56 -13.23 -3.17
C PHE A 81 -4.73 -14.17 -3.49
N LYS A 82 -5.77 -14.18 -2.67
CA LYS A 82 -6.96 -15.02 -2.86
C LYS A 82 -8.16 -14.25 -3.40
N PHE A 83 -8.34 -13.01 -2.96
CA PHE A 83 -9.61 -12.32 -3.15
C PHE A 83 -9.53 -11.11 -4.08
N ALA A 84 -8.37 -10.46 -4.25
CA ALA A 84 -8.29 -9.22 -5.02
C ALA A 84 -8.69 -9.41 -6.49
N GLU A 85 -8.11 -10.41 -7.17
CA GLU A 85 -8.40 -10.70 -8.58
C GLU A 85 -9.88 -10.99 -8.86
N PRO A 86 -10.59 -11.90 -8.13
CA PRO A 86 -12.01 -12.15 -8.32
C PRO A 86 -12.90 -10.91 -8.08
N ILE A 87 -12.53 -10.07 -7.10
CA ILE A 87 -13.29 -8.87 -6.77
C ILE A 87 -13.15 -7.84 -7.90
N LEU A 88 -11.92 -7.57 -8.38
CA LEU A 88 -11.70 -6.67 -9.51
C LEU A 88 -12.43 -7.15 -10.77
N LYS A 89 -12.37 -8.45 -11.08
CA LYS A 89 -13.11 -9.02 -12.21
C LYS A 89 -14.61 -8.74 -12.10
N THR A 90 -15.17 -8.88 -10.90
CA THR A 90 -16.59 -8.58 -10.66
C THR A 90 -16.88 -7.09 -10.82
N ALA A 91 -15.96 -6.20 -10.40
CA ALA A 91 -16.08 -4.75 -10.58
C ALA A 91 -16.10 -4.38 -12.07
N ILE A 92 -15.21 -4.96 -12.90
CA ILE A 92 -15.19 -4.80 -14.35
C ILE A 92 -16.53 -5.29 -14.97
N GLU A 93 -17.02 -6.46 -14.56
CA GLU A 93 -18.28 -7.02 -15.08
C GLU A 93 -19.54 -6.21 -14.70
N THR A 94 -19.45 -5.38 -13.67
CA THR A 94 -20.58 -4.56 -13.17
C THR A 94 -20.42 -3.07 -13.43
N ASN A 95 -19.39 -2.67 -14.19
CA ASN A 95 -19.04 -1.26 -14.46
C ASN A 95 -18.89 -0.44 -13.16
N CYS A 96 -18.26 -1.01 -12.13
CA CYS A 96 -18.06 -0.40 -10.84
C CYS A 96 -16.59 0.01 -10.68
N ASN A 97 -16.31 1.26 -10.33
CA ASN A 97 -14.96 1.71 -10.08
C ASN A 97 -14.35 0.98 -8.89
N TYR A 98 -13.03 0.73 -8.90
CA TYR A 98 -12.38 -0.14 -7.95
C TYR A 98 -11.11 0.48 -7.37
N PHE A 99 -10.96 0.40 -6.05
CA PHE A 99 -9.78 0.86 -5.33
C PHE A 99 -9.44 -0.15 -4.23
N ASP A 100 -8.18 -0.53 -4.12
CA ASP A 100 -7.71 -1.45 -3.08
C ASP A 100 -6.37 -1.05 -2.45
N ILE A 101 -5.96 -1.82 -1.47
CA ILE A 101 -4.66 -1.73 -0.79
C ILE A 101 -3.86 -3.02 -0.98
N CYS A 102 -4.02 -3.70 -2.11
CA CYS A 102 -3.34 -4.96 -2.40
C CYS A 102 -1.82 -4.77 -2.35
N ASP A 103 -1.17 -5.48 -1.44
CA ASP A 103 0.28 -5.46 -1.22
C ASP A 103 1.00 -6.74 -1.70
N ASP A 104 0.27 -7.61 -2.39
CA ASP A 104 0.81 -8.84 -3.00
C ASP A 104 1.18 -8.61 -4.47
N TRP A 105 2.43 -8.88 -4.85
CA TRP A 105 2.92 -8.71 -6.23
C TRP A 105 2.22 -9.63 -7.23
N GLU A 106 1.90 -10.85 -6.84
CA GLU A 106 1.34 -11.88 -7.73
C GLU A 106 -0.07 -11.55 -8.23
N PRO A 107 -1.06 -11.23 -7.35
CA PRO A 107 -2.36 -10.80 -7.84
C PRO A 107 -2.29 -9.43 -8.53
N THR A 108 -1.43 -8.50 -8.10
CA THR A 108 -1.28 -7.20 -8.75
C THR A 108 -0.84 -7.34 -10.20
N GLU A 109 0.15 -8.20 -10.48
CA GLU A 109 0.59 -8.48 -11.86
C GLU A 109 -0.57 -9.00 -12.72
N LYS A 110 -1.37 -9.94 -12.20
CA LYS A 110 -2.54 -10.47 -12.91
C LYS A 110 -3.63 -9.44 -13.13
N MET A 111 -3.88 -8.61 -12.11
CA MET A 111 -4.88 -7.55 -12.18
C MET A 111 -4.51 -6.45 -13.16
N LEU A 112 -3.24 -6.07 -13.25
CA LEU A 112 -2.77 -5.10 -14.25
C LEU A 112 -3.01 -5.60 -15.68
N LEU A 113 -2.86 -6.91 -15.95
CA LEU A 113 -3.17 -7.49 -17.25
C LEU A 113 -4.67 -7.46 -17.59
N MET A 114 -5.56 -7.29 -16.62
CA MET A 114 -6.99 -7.09 -16.89
C MET A 114 -7.28 -5.75 -17.59
N ASN A 115 -6.31 -4.86 -17.65
CA ASN A 115 -6.41 -3.63 -18.46
C ASN A 115 -6.62 -3.92 -19.95
N ASP A 116 -6.24 -5.09 -20.42
CA ASP A 116 -6.45 -5.53 -21.81
C ASP A 116 -7.91 -5.97 -22.08
N ASP A 117 -8.75 -6.15 -21.06
CA ASP A 117 -10.17 -6.39 -21.23
C ASP A 117 -10.87 -5.09 -21.68
N PRO A 118 -11.55 -5.07 -22.84
CA PRO A 118 -12.22 -3.85 -23.31
C PRO A 118 -13.21 -3.24 -22.30
N ARG A 119 -13.80 -4.06 -21.42
CA ARG A 119 -14.74 -3.59 -20.38
C ARG A 119 -14.01 -2.81 -19.28
N SER A 120 -12.71 -2.97 -19.12
CA SER A 120 -11.94 -2.20 -18.14
C SER A 120 -11.89 -0.72 -18.49
N SER A 121 -12.07 -0.37 -19.78
CA SER A 121 -12.11 1.02 -20.23
C SER A 121 -13.36 1.80 -19.77
N ASP A 122 -14.35 1.11 -19.21
CA ASP A 122 -15.58 1.74 -18.69
C ASP A 122 -15.46 2.11 -17.20
N ILE A 123 -14.40 1.67 -16.52
CA ILE A 123 -14.15 1.93 -15.10
C ILE A 123 -12.77 2.53 -14.86
N THR A 124 -12.60 3.15 -13.71
CA THR A 124 -11.29 3.45 -13.13
C THR A 124 -11.02 2.45 -12.00
N ALA A 125 -9.95 1.69 -12.13
CA ALA A 125 -9.47 0.78 -11.10
C ALA A 125 -8.03 1.14 -10.72
N ILE A 126 -7.77 1.37 -9.43
CA ILE A 126 -6.43 1.66 -8.90
C ILE A 126 -6.06 0.65 -7.85
N LEU A 127 -4.97 -0.05 -8.11
CA LEU A 127 -4.46 -1.14 -7.29
C LEU A 127 -3.41 -0.64 -6.31
N GLY A 128 -3.47 -1.09 -5.07
CA GLY A 128 -2.39 -0.85 -4.13
C GLY A 128 -2.26 0.60 -3.66
N LEU A 129 -3.35 1.24 -3.24
CA LEU A 129 -3.35 2.60 -2.68
C LEU A 129 -3.18 2.61 -1.17
N GLY A 130 -2.15 1.93 -0.66
CA GLY A 130 -1.78 1.94 0.76
C GLY A 130 -0.60 2.83 1.10
N ALA A 131 0.12 2.47 2.16
CA ALA A 131 1.39 3.11 2.50
C ALA A 131 2.51 2.63 1.57
N SER A 132 2.66 1.31 1.43
CA SER A 132 3.50 0.60 0.47
C SER A 132 2.79 -0.73 0.12
N PRO A 133 2.31 -0.86 -1.11
CA PRO A 133 2.26 0.13 -2.19
C PRO A 133 1.32 1.32 -1.90
N GLY A 134 1.41 2.35 -2.73
CA GLY A 134 0.56 3.52 -2.72
C GLY A 134 1.34 4.80 -2.52
N LEU A 135 1.48 5.27 -1.27
CA LEU A 135 2.25 6.48 -0.96
C LEU A 135 3.69 6.37 -1.46
N THR A 136 4.34 5.22 -1.28
CA THR A 136 5.70 4.97 -1.79
C THR A 136 5.79 5.04 -3.31
N ASN A 137 4.77 4.58 -4.04
CA ASN A 137 4.70 4.72 -5.50
C ASN A 137 4.63 6.19 -5.91
N ILE A 138 3.78 6.97 -5.24
CA ILE A 138 3.63 8.41 -5.49
C ILE A 138 4.96 9.15 -5.25
N LEU A 139 5.66 8.85 -4.16
CA LEU A 139 6.97 9.43 -3.85
C LEU A 139 8.04 9.04 -4.88
N ALA A 140 8.05 7.77 -5.30
CA ALA A 140 8.98 7.30 -6.33
C ALA A 140 8.67 7.95 -7.69
N TYR A 141 7.40 8.12 -8.03
CA TYR A 141 6.98 8.81 -9.24
C TYR A 141 7.42 10.27 -9.24
N ILE A 142 7.33 10.98 -8.10
CA ILE A 142 7.90 12.34 -7.96
C ILE A 142 9.41 12.32 -8.22
N SER A 143 10.15 11.33 -7.69
CA SER A 143 11.58 11.21 -7.94
C SER A 143 11.89 10.97 -9.42
N MET A 144 11.10 10.15 -10.12
CA MET A 144 11.24 9.90 -11.55
C MET A 144 11.02 11.17 -12.39
N MET A 145 10.03 12.00 -12.02
CA MET A 145 9.72 13.25 -12.73
C MET A 145 10.86 14.28 -12.72
N GLU A 146 11.85 14.10 -11.85
CA GLU A 146 13.02 14.98 -11.76
C GLU A 146 14.14 14.58 -12.74
N LEU A 147 14.01 13.44 -13.44
CA LEU A 147 14.99 12.88 -14.36
C LEU A 147 14.50 12.98 -15.80
N ASP A 148 15.44 13.08 -16.75
CA ASP A 148 15.14 13.04 -18.17
C ASP A 148 15.04 11.58 -18.67
N GLU A 149 15.86 10.68 -18.11
CA GLU A 149 15.82 9.25 -18.33
C GLU A 149 15.91 8.52 -16.98
N VAL A 150 15.04 7.54 -16.77
CA VAL A 150 15.00 6.76 -15.53
C VAL A 150 15.58 5.38 -15.78
N GLU A 151 16.57 5.00 -14.98
CA GLU A 151 17.19 3.68 -15.04
C GLU A 151 16.72 2.74 -13.93
N LYS A 152 16.61 3.26 -12.70
CA LYS A 152 16.23 2.47 -11.53
C LYS A 152 15.16 3.20 -10.71
N VAL A 153 14.24 2.43 -10.19
CA VAL A 153 13.20 2.93 -9.27
C VAL A 153 13.12 2.02 -8.06
N TYR A 154 13.24 2.60 -6.88
CA TYR A 154 13.05 1.88 -5.62
C TYR A 154 12.00 2.59 -4.78
N THR A 155 11.16 1.80 -4.15
CA THR A 155 10.28 2.24 -3.06
C THR A 155 10.81 1.69 -1.75
N GLY A 156 10.58 2.40 -0.65
CA GLY A 156 11.10 1.92 0.61
C GLY A 156 10.28 2.37 1.81
N TRP A 157 10.32 1.55 2.86
CA TRP A 157 9.57 1.77 4.08
C TRP A 157 10.29 1.18 5.30
N ASP A 158 10.05 1.80 6.46
CA ASP A 158 10.58 1.37 7.74
C ASP A 158 9.54 0.51 8.46
N ILE A 159 9.89 -0.75 8.77
CA ILE A 159 9.03 -1.70 9.46
C ILE A 159 8.62 -1.24 10.88
N SER A 160 9.38 -0.32 11.47
CA SER A 160 9.13 0.20 12.81
C SER A 160 8.40 1.55 12.82
N SER A 161 8.01 2.09 11.66
CA SER A 161 7.49 3.46 11.56
C SER A 161 6.04 3.61 11.98
N ALA A 162 5.20 2.59 11.81
CA ALA A 162 3.79 2.66 12.17
C ALA A 162 3.56 2.22 13.62
N LYS A 163 2.62 2.90 14.32
CA LYS A 163 2.18 2.46 15.64
C LYS A 163 1.34 1.19 15.54
N PRO A 164 1.49 0.25 16.49
CA PRO A 164 0.57 -0.88 16.59
C PRO A 164 -0.88 -0.43 16.79
N GLU A 165 -1.83 -1.16 16.20
CA GLU A 165 -3.24 -0.94 16.46
C GLU A 165 -3.58 -1.24 17.92
N GLU A 166 -4.30 -0.33 18.60
CA GLU A 166 -4.76 -0.53 19.98
C GLU A 166 -5.74 -1.69 20.12
N GLU A 167 -6.60 -1.88 19.12
CA GLU A 167 -7.57 -2.98 19.04
C GLU A 167 -7.01 -4.18 18.24
N SER A 168 -5.95 -4.80 18.71
CA SER A 168 -5.55 -6.09 18.16
C SER A 168 -6.58 -7.16 18.51
N SER A 169 -7.07 -7.86 17.49
CA SER A 169 -8.13 -8.86 17.54
C SER A 169 -8.09 -9.76 18.80
N GLN A 170 -9.26 -10.10 19.32
CA GLN A 170 -9.45 -11.04 20.45
C GLN A 170 -8.79 -12.41 20.22
N THR A 171 -8.36 -12.74 18.99
CA THR A 171 -7.73 -14.01 18.62
C THR A 171 -6.20 -14.04 18.85
N GLY A 172 -5.57 -12.95 19.27
CA GLY A 172 -4.14 -12.89 19.60
C GLY A 172 -3.18 -13.05 18.41
N VAL A 173 -3.67 -13.08 17.18
CA VAL A 173 -2.88 -13.05 15.94
C VAL A 173 -3.40 -11.93 15.06
N ASN A 174 -2.56 -10.93 14.81
CA ASN A 174 -2.85 -9.87 13.87
C ASN A 174 -2.79 -10.43 12.43
N ALA A 175 -3.86 -10.25 11.65
CA ALA A 175 -3.93 -10.76 10.27
C ALA A 175 -2.86 -10.10 9.38
N ALA A 176 -2.59 -8.81 9.56
CA ALA A 176 -1.53 -8.11 8.83
C ALA A 176 -0.14 -8.67 9.16
N MET A 177 0.14 -8.98 10.45
CA MET A 177 1.40 -9.60 10.85
C MET A 177 1.56 -11.01 10.27
N LEU A 178 0.49 -11.80 10.23
CA LEU A 178 0.53 -13.12 9.60
C LEU A 178 0.83 -13.02 8.10
N HIS A 179 0.20 -12.06 7.43
CA HIS A 179 0.45 -11.77 6.03
C HIS A 179 1.90 -11.33 5.78
N GLY A 180 2.41 -10.39 6.57
CA GLY A 180 3.83 -9.97 6.52
C GLY A 180 4.81 -11.15 6.70
N VAL A 181 4.50 -12.09 7.61
CA VAL A 181 5.29 -13.34 7.75
C VAL A 181 5.23 -14.19 6.46
N GLU A 182 4.10 -14.25 5.79
CA GLU A 182 3.97 -14.98 4.52
C GLU A 182 4.82 -14.35 3.41
N GLN A 183 4.87 -13.03 3.32
CA GLN A 183 5.69 -12.29 2.35
C GLN A 183 7.22 -12.40 2.63
N MET A 184 7.61 -12.79 3.82
CA MET A 184 9.04 -13.00 4.18
C MET A 184 9.58 -14.37 3.78
N ILE A 185 8.74 -15.30 3.29
CA ILE A 185 9.09 -16.70 3.03
C ILE A 185 9.06 -16.97 1.52
N GLY A 186 9.85 -17.97 1.08
CA GLY A 186 9.89 -18.38 -0.31
C GLY A 186 10.65 -17.40 -1.21
N GLN A 187 10.04 -17.00 -2.30
CA GLN A 187 10.65 -16.11 -3.30
C GLN A 187 9.69 -14.98 -3.64
N VAL A 188 10.25 -13.82 -3.92
CA VAL A 188 9.52 -12.63 -4.37
C VAL A 188 10.02 -12.21 -5.74
N LYS A 189 9.12 -11.63 -6.55
CA LYS A 189 9.45 -11.13 -7.86
C LYS A 189 10.05 -9.73 -7.76
N VAL A 190 11.14 -9.52 -8.47
CA VAL A 190 11.78 -8.21 -8.64
C VAL A 190 12.09 -7.99 -10.11
N PHE A 191 12.36 -6.75 -10.50
CA PHE A 191 12.80 -6.41 -11.84
C PHE A 191 14.23 -5.92 -11.81
N LYS A 192 15.15 -6.67 -12.47
CA LYS A 192 16.59 -6.35 -12.50
C LYS A 192 17.16 -6.68 -13.89
N ASN A 193 18.02 -5.81 -14.39
CA ASN A 193 18.63 -5.95 -15.72
C ASN A 193 17.58 -6.14 -16.82
N ARG A 194 16.49 -5.37 -16.76
CA ARG A 194 15.33 -5.42 -17.68
C ARG A 194 14.64 -6.79 -17.75
N LYS A 195 14.69 -7.57 -16.65
CA LYS A 195 14.05 -8.89 -16.56
C LYS A 195 13.45 -9.11 -15.18
N TYR A 196 12.30 -9.76 -15.17
CA TYR A 196 11.75 -10.27 -13.92
C TYR A 196 12.59 -11.43 -13.40
N GLN A 197 12.87 -11.41 -12.11
CA GLN A 197 13.66 -12.42 -11.42
C GLN A 197 13.00 -12.77 -10.09
N MET A 198 13.04 -14.05 -9.75
CA MET A 198 12.63 -14.52 -8.43
C MET A 198 13.83 -14.48 -7.49
N VAL A 199 13.71 -13.76 -6.38
CA VAL A 199 14.77 -13.62 -5.39
C VAL A 199 14.26 -13.97 -3.99
N ARG A 200 15.18 -14.34 -3.11
CA ARG A 200 14.83 -14.57 -1.71
C ARG A 200 14.54 -13.22 -1.02
N PRO A 201 13.40 -13.07 -0.32
CA PRO A 201 13.11 -11.85 0.42
C PRO A 201 14.13 -11.62 1.54
N LEU A 202 14.22 -10.38 2.01
CA LEU A 202 15.18 -9.91 3.02
C LEU A 202 16.67 -10.02 2.58
N LYS A 203 16.92 -10.15 1.26
CA LYS A 203 18.26 -9.98 0.72
C LYS A 203 18.68 -8.52 0.88
N GLU A 204 19.82 -8.30 1.53
CA GLU A 204 20.37 -6.96 1.74
C GLU A 204 20.93 -6.40 0.43
N ILE A 205 20.65 -5.12 0.22
CA ILE A 205 21.25 -4.28 -0.82
C ILE A 205 21.72 -2.97 -0.19
N LYS A 206 22.61 -2.28 -0.88
CA LYS A 206 23.05 -0.93 -0.51
C LYS A 206 22.46 0.08 -1.51
N ILE A 207 21.97 1.17 -0.98
CA ILE A 207 21.48 2.31 -1.74
C ILE A 207 22.21 3.58 -1.30
N ASN A 208 22.63 4.39 -2.26
CA ASN A 208 23.24 5.69 -1.96
C ASN A 208 22.14 6.75 -1.98
N TYR A 209 21.45 6.92 -0.84
CA TYR A 209 20.32 7.86 -0.76
C TYR A 209 20.86 9.29 -0.69
N PRO A 210 20.37 10.21 -1.56
CA PRO A 210 20.80 11.60 -1.58
C PRO A 210 20.72 12.25 -0.19
N SER A 211 21.71 13.07 0.16
CA SER A 211 21.88 13.74 1.47
C SER A 211 22.16 12.84 2.67
N ILE A 212 22.00 11.51 2.57
CA ILE A 212 22.20 10.55 3.67
C ILE A 212 23.41 9.64 3.42
N GLY A 213 23.74 9.41 2.15
CA GLY A 213 24.81 8.51 1.73
C GLY A 213 24.41 7.03 1.71
N GLU A 214 25.40 6.15 1.68
CA GLU A 214 25.19 4.70 1.56
C GLU A 214 24.51 4.11 2.79
N LYS A 215 23.38 3.43 2.58
CA LYS A 215 22.60 2.72 3.60
C LYS A 215 22.21 1.33 3.12
N SER A 216 22.00 0.43 4.08
CA SER A 216 21.48 -0.91 3.82
C SER A 216 19.97 -0.94 3.89
N ALA A 217 19.34 -1.63 2.95
CA ALA A 217 17.93 -1.99 2.96
C ALA A 217 17.77 -3.44 2.50
N ASN A 218 16.60 -4.01 2.68
CA ASN A 218 16.34 -5.41 2.38
C ASN A 218 15.21 -5.52 1.37
N ILE A 219 15.40 -6.33 0.33
CA ILE A 219 14.37 -6.59 -0.68
C ILE A 219 13.12 -7.17 -0.02
N PHE A 220 11.97 -6.61 -0.36
CA PHE A 220 10.67 -7.09 0.09
C PHE A 220 9.73 -7.38 -1.09
N GLY A 221 8.66 -8.15 -0.86
CA GLY A 221 7.83 -8.70 -1.93
C GLY A 221 6.59 -7.88 -2.26
N HIS A 222 6.67 -6.55 -2.22
CA HIS A 222 5.55 -5.70 -2.59
C HIS A 222 5.44 -5.47 -4.11
N PRO A 223 4.26 -5.08 -4.60
CA PRO A 223 3.95 -5.01 -6.03
C PRO A 223 4.66 -3.89 -6.80
N GLU A 224 5.25 -2.89 -6.15
CA GLU A 224 5.98 -1.81 -6.82
C GLU A 224 7.10 -2.36 -7.72
N ALA A 225 7.72 -3.49 -7.31
CA ALA A 225 8.74 -4.15 -8.11
C ALA A 225 8.21 -4.69 -9.47
N VAL A 226 6.90 -4.86 -9.61
CA VAL A 226 6.27 -5.34 -10.85
C VAL A 226 5.43 -4.27 -11.55
N SER A 227 4.85 -3.32 -10.82
CA SER A 227 3.99 -2.29 -11.39
C SER A 227 4.76 -1.18 -12.10
N PHE A 228 5.92 -0.74 -11.57
CA PHE A 228 6.77 0.24 -12.27
C PHE A 228 7.22 -0.27 -13.63
N PRO A 229 7.80 -1.46 -13.79
CA PRO A 229 8.19 -1.93 -15.13
C PRO A 229 7.01 -2.24 -16.06
N TYR A 230 5.81 -2.46 -15.53
CA TYR A 230 4.60 -2.56 -16.34
C TYR A 230 4.24 -1.22 -17.00
N HIS A 231 4.32 -0.12 -16.26
CA HIS A 231 4.00 1.22 -16.78
C HIS A 231 5.20 1.89 -17.47
N TYR A 232 6.43 1.54 -17.07
CA TYR A 232 7.68 2.13 -17.56
C TYR A 232 8.68 1.03 -17.99
N PRO A 233 8.44 0.37 -19.14
CA PRO A 233 9.23 -0.79 -19.58
C PRO A 233 10.70 -0.46 -19.93
N GLU A 234 11.03 0.83 -20.06
CA GLU A 234 12.39 1.32 -20.32
C GLU A 234 13.31 1.23 -19.11
N ILE A 235 12.80 1.17 -17.90
CA ILE A 235 13.62 1.07 -16.68
C ILE A 235 14.45 -0.21 -16.66
N LYS A 236 15.57 -0.18 -15.95
CA LYS A 236 16.47 -1.34 -15.83
C LYS A 236 16.26 -2.13 -14.56
N GLU A 237 15.79 -1.46 -13.49
CA GLU A 237 15.62 -2.08 -12.18
C GLU A 237 14.47 -1.45 -11.39
N SER A 238 13.64 -2.29 -10.77
CA SER A 238 12.60 -1.88 -9.82
C SER A 238 12.57 -2.81 -8.64
N LEU A 239 12.62 -2.23 -7.42
CA LEU A 239 12.64 -2.96 -6.15
C LEU A 239 11.75 -2.28 -5.12
N ASN A 240 11.09 -3.08 -4.29
CA ASN A 240 10.57 -2.61 -3.01
C ASN A 240 11.54 -3.02 -1.89
N LEU A 241 11.78 -2.10 -0.97
CA LEU A 241 12.81 -2.21 0.06
C LEU A 241 12.23 -1.96 1.45
N MET A 242 12.60 -2.82 2.38
CA MET A 242 12.28 -2.69 3.79
C MET A 242 13.55 -2.42 4.58
N HIS A 243 13.49 -1.52 5.53
CA HIS A 243 14.55 -1.32 6.52
C HIS A 243 13.95 -1.23 7.93
N GLY A 244 14.77 -1.04 8.95
CA GLY A 244 14.38 -0.83 10.33
C GLY A 244 15.47 -0.07 11.07
N GLU A 245 15.10 0.90 11.88
CA GLU A 245 16.04 1.72 12.64
C GLU A 245 16.73 0.96 13.78
N GLU A 246 16.08 -0.06 14.36
CA GLU A 246 16.62 -0.79 15.48
C GLU A 246 17.69 -1.78 15.07
N ARG A 247 18.91 -1.61 15.62
CA ARG A 247 20.00 -2.57 15.43
C ARG A 247 19.58 -3.96 15.90
N GLY A 248 19.59 -4.92 14.99
CA GLY A 248 19.26 -6.32 15.29
C GLY A 248 17.83 -6.73 14.97
N PHE A 249 16.87 -5.80 14.77
CA PHE A 249 15.49 -6.18 14.44
C PHE A 249 15.41 -6.98 13.14
N ILE A 250 16.04 -6.51 12.07
CA ILE A 250 16.12 -7.24 10.79
C ILE A 250 16.81 -8.60 10.96
N GLY A 251 17.83 -8.69 11.82
CA GLY A 251 18.47 -9.96 12.19
C GLY A 251 17.48 -10.93 12.84
N THR A 252 16.65 -10.43 13.76
CA THR A 252 15.59 -11.22 14.42
C THR A 252 14.56 -11.71 13.42
N VAL A 253 14.11 -10.86 12.49
CA VAL A 253 13.18 -11.23 11.43
C VAL A 253 13.78 -12.31 10.52
N LYS A 254 15.05 -12.16 10.11
CA LYS A 254 15.78 -13.19 9.33
C LYS A 254 15.92 -14.50 10.09
N PHE A 255 16.14 -14.46 11.40
CA PHE A 255 16.21 -15.65 12.25
C PHE A 255 14.87 -16.34 12.38
N ILE A 256 13.78 -15.59 12.63
CA ILE A 256 12.41 -16.14 12.67
C ILE A 256 12.06 -16.81 11.34
N ARG A 257 12.38 -16.18 10.21
CA ARG A 257 12.21 -16.79 8.89
C ARG A 257 12.95 -18.12 8.79
N LEU A 258 14.22 -18.19 9.22
CA LEU A 258 14.99 -19.43 9.20
C LEU A 258 14.29 -20.54 10.00
N LEU A 259 13.75 -20.21 11.19
CA LEU A 259 13.01 -21.18 12.01
C LEU A 259 11.76 -21.71 11.30
N ILE A 260 11.05 -20.88 10.54
CA ILE A 260 9.89 -21.29 9.75
C ILE A 260 10.33 -22.22 8.61
N GLU A 261 11.37 -21.83 7.86
CA GLU A 261 11.90 -22.60 6.74
C GLU A 261 12.41 -23.99 7.17
N LEU A 262 13.01 -24.08 8.37
CA LEU A 262 13.40 -25.33 9.00
C LEU A 262 12.21 -26.11 9.62
N LYS A 263 10.98 -25.58 9.54
CA LYS A 263 9.75 -26.15 10.13
C LYS A 263 9.81 -26.31 11.65
N LEU A 264 10.64 -25.54 12.34
CA LEU A 264 10.76 -25.54 13.80
C LEU A 264 9.62 -24.73 14.46
N ILE A 265 9.08 -23.73 13.78
CA ILE A 265 7.90 -22.98 14.22
C ILE A 265 6.90 -22.82 13.06
N THR A 266 5.63 -22.61 13.39
CA THR A 266 4.59 -22.31 12.40
C THR A 266 4.56 -20.83 12.07
N LYS A 267 4.01 -20.45 10.89
CA LYS A 267 3.77 -19.05 10.51
C LYS A 267 2.95 -18.30 11.58
N LYS A 268 1.92 -18.96 12.15
CA LYS A 268 1.09 -18.39 13.24
C LYS A 268 1.90 -18.13 14.49
N THR A 269 2.81 -19.03 14.86
CA THR A 269 3.72 -18.84 16.01
C THR A 269 4.66 -17.68 15.75
N ALA A 270 5.23 -17.60 14.56
CA ALA A 270 6.08 -16.49 14.15
C ALA A 270 5.35 -15.14 14.21
N ALA A 271 4.12 -15.06 13.69
CA ALA A 271 3.29 -13.86 13.75
C ALA A 271 3.02 -13.43 15.20
N ARG A 272 2.76 -14.38 16.12
CA ARG A 272 2.60 -14.08 17.56
C ARG A 272 3.88 -13.52 18.19
N ILE A 273 5.03 -14.10 17.86
CA ILE A 273 6.33 -13.63 18.37
C ILE A 273 6.59 -12.20 17.86
N LEU A 274 6.39 -11.95 16.57
CA LEU A 274 6.58 -10.61 15.98
C LEU A 274 5.61 -9.58 16.55
N THR A 275 4.33 -9.92 16.72
CA THR A 275 3.35 -9.03 17.38
C THR A 275 3.74 -8.72 18.84
N TRP A 276 4.27 -9.70 19.56
CA TRP A 276 4.77 -9.47 20.93
C TRP A 276 5.99 -8.57 20.94
N LEU A 277 6.94 -8.78 20.02
CA LEU A 277 8.13 -7.94 19.87
C LEU A 277 7.74 -6.50 19.51
N GLU A 278 6.85 -6.30 18.55
CA GLU A 278 6.32 -4.99 18.16
C GLU A 278 5.74 -4.22 19.36
N LYS A 279 4.92 -4.88 20.18
CA LYS A 279 4.35 -4.27 21.40
C LYS A 279 5.39 -4.00 22.49
N SER A 280 6.46 -4.78 22.53
CA SER A 280 7.51 -4.67 23.54
C SER A 280 8.57 -3.63 23.18
N LEU A 281 8.77 -3.39 21.90
CA LEU A 281 9.64 -2.38 21.35
C LEU A 281 8.84 -1.08 21.22
N THR A 282 8.71 -0.35 22.34
CA THR A 282 8.08 0.98 22.33
C THR A 282 8.92 1.90 21.45
N PRO A 283 8.35 2.56 20.42
CA PRO A 283 9.09 3.53 19.62
C PRO A 283 9.57 4.65 20.54
N LYS A 284 10.86 4.73 20.80
CA LYS A 284 11.43 5.94 21.39
C LYS A 284 11.27 7.03 20.35
N LYS A 285 10.65 8.17 20.71
CA LYS A 285 10.64 9.38 19.88
C LYS A 285 12.09 9.72 19.52
N GLN A 286 12.56 9.20 18.41
CA GLN A 286 13.85 9.61 17.86
C GLN A 286 13.60 10.80 16.94
N LYS A 287 14.30 11.91 17.20
CA LYS A 287 14.47 12.96 16.21
C LYS A 287 14.99 12.29 14.93
N LEU A 288 14.44 12.69 13.77
CA LEU A 288 14.99 12.33 12.46
C LEU A 288 16.51 12.54 12.52
N SER A 289 17.25 11.47 12.71
CA SER A 289 18.71 11.57 12.59
C SER A 289 18.96 11.49 11.08
N SER A 290 19.76 12.40 10.56
CA SER A 290 20.29 12.38 9.19
C SER A 290 21.12 11.11 8.87
N ILE A 291 20.98 10.07 9.68
CA ILE A 291 21.81 8.86 9.70
C ILE A 291 21.04 7.65 9.13
N THR A 292 19.69 7.68 9.11
CA THR A 292 18.84 6.56 8.67
C THR A 292 18.05 6.91 7.42
N LEU A 293 17.61 5.88 6.68
CA LEU A 293 16.65 6.08 5.57
C LEU A 293 15.32 6.63 6.11
N PRO A 294 14.59 7.42 5.32
CA PRO A 294 13.28 7.94 5.71
C PRO A 294 12.27 6.81 5.98
N SER A 295 11.26 7.09 6.83
CA SER A 295 10.20 6.13 7.18
C SER A 295 9.45 5.60 5.97
N VAL A 296 9.20 6.45 4.98
CA VAL A 296 8.68 6.10 3.65
C VAL A 296 9.41 6.94 2.61
N TYR A 297 9.77 6.33 1.49
CA TYR A 297 10.48 7.04 0.43
C TYR A 297 10.27 6.42 -0.94
N GLY A 298 10.41 7.27 -1.95
CA GLY A 298 10.70 6.92 -3.32
C GLY A 298 12.13 7.28 -3.68
N TYR A 299 12.72 6.52 -4.58
CA TYR A 299 14.09 6.72 -5.05
C TYR A 299 14.16 6.39 -6.53
N ALA A 300 14.85 7.22 -7.30
CA ALA A 300 15.13 6.98 -8.70
C ALA A 300 16.58 7.32 -9.05
N GLU A 301 17.20 6.51 -9.88
CA GLU A 301 18.47 6.82 -10.53
C GLU A 301 18.28 6.93 -12.04
N GLY A 302 19.01 7.83 -12.65
CA GLY A 302 18.95 8.02 -14.08
C GLY A 302 19.80 9.17 -14.58
N VAL A 303 19.40 9.79 -15.69
CA VAL A 303 20.11 10.92 -16.30
C VAL A 303 19.30 12.19 -16.15
N LYS A 304 19.97 13.29 -15.79
CA LYS A 304 19.47 14.65 -15.81
C LYS A 304 20.52 15.58 -16.43
N ASP A 305 20.15 16.34 -17.45
CA ASP A 305 21.06 17.25 -18.15
C ASP A 305 22.39 16.58 -18.59
N GLY A 306 22.31 15.28 -19.03
CA GLY A 306 23.46 14.48 -19.47
C GLY A 306 24.34 13.93 -18.34
N LYS A 307 23.96 14.08 -17.08
CA LYS A 307 24.69 13.58 -15.92
C LYS A 307 23.90 12.46 -15.23
N ASN A 308 24.60 11.50 -14.61
CA ASN A 308 23.99 10.51 -13.74
C ASN A 308 23.58 11.19 -12.43
N VAL A 309 22.30 11.07 -12.08
CA VAL A 309 21.72 11.68 -10.87
C VAL A 309 20.90 10.65 -10.12
N ALA A 310 21.02 10.65 -8.81
CA ALA A 310 20.10 9.95 -7.92
C ALA A 310 19.15 10.96 -7.26
N VAL A 311 17.87 10.63 -7.21
CA VAL A 311 16.81 11.47 -6.63
C VAL A 311 16.09 10.66 -5.57
N GLY A 312 15.96 11.22 -4.37
CA GLY A 312 15.18 10.64 -3.28
C GLY A 312 14.05 11.58 -2.88
N THR A 313 12.84 11.07 -2.77
CA THR A 313 11.67 11.83 -2.30
C THR A 313 11.07 11.13 -1.08
N THR A 314 10.85 11.89 -0.04
CA THR A 314 10.13 11.48 1.18
C THR A 314 9.10 12.54 1.54
N ILE A 315 8.34 12.32 2.57
CA ILE A 315 7.46 13.33 3.15
C ILE A 315 8.13 13.95 4.36
N ASP A 316 8.14 15.29 4.41
CA ASP A 316 8.49 16.04 5.60
C ASP A 316 7.24 16.14 6.48
N GLY A 317 7.34 15.64 7.69
CA GLY A 317 6.21 15.54 8.61
C GLY A 317 6.24 14.25 9.42
N ASP A 318 5.58 14.23 10.56
CA ASP A 318 5.61 13.07 11.45
C ASP A 318 4.50 12.07 11.10
N VAL A 319 4.70 11.29 10.03
CA VAL A 319 3.83 10.15 9.68
C VAL A 319 3.97 8.97 10.62
N ARG A 320 4.96 8.99 11.52
CA ARG A 320 5.20 7.95 12.52
C ARG A 320 4.17 7.95 13.65
N ASP A 321 3.37 9.00 13.77
CA ASP A 321 2.27 9.03 14.73
C ASP A 321 1.02 8.29 14.24
N LEU A 322 0.98 7.89 12.97
CA LEU A 322 -0.12 7.09 12.42
C LEU A 322 -0.03 5.63 12.87
N THR A 323 -1.18 5.04 13.14
CA THR A 323 -1.32 3.59 13.25
C THR A 323 -1.16 2.93 11.88
N MET A 324 -0.91 1.62 11.86
CA MET A 324 -0.85 0.85 10.60
C MET A 324 -2.14 1.02 9.78
N GLY A 325 -3.30 1.04 10.45
CA GLY A 325 -4.60 1.22 9.82
C GLY A 325 -4.74 2.59 9.16
N GLU A 326 -4.34 3.65 9.84
CA GLU A 326 -4.36 5.02 9.32
C GLU A 326 -3.38 5.19 8.16
N ALA A 327 -2.12 4.79 8.36
CA ALA A 327 -1.07 4.91 7.34
C ALA A 327 -1.44 4.20 6.03
N THR A 328 -2.16 3.08 6.11
CA THR A 328 -2.59 2.31 4.94
C THR A 328 -3.89 2.85 4.33
N SER A 329 -4.84 3.31 5.16
CA SER A 329 -6.17 3.64 4.68
C SER A 329 -6.33 5.08 4.21
N TYR A 330 -5.54 6.01 4.74
CA TYR A 330 -5.63 7.41 4.29
C TYR A 330 -5.20 7.59 2.83
N PRO A 331 -4.11 6.97 2.33
CA PRO A 331 -3.81 6.99 0.90
C PRO A 331 -4.94 6.43 0.03
N LEU A 332 -5.58 5.33 0.46
CA LEU A 332 -6.74 4.76 -0.21
C LEU A 332 -7.89 5.77 -0.30
N ALA A 333 -8.24 6.37 0.83
CA ALA A 333 -9.30 7.37 0.88
C ALA A 333 -8.97 8.60 0.02
N CYS A 334 -7.70 9.04 0.00
CA CYS A 334 -7.24 10.13 -0.87
C CYS A 334 -7.49 9.83 -2.35
N GLY A 335 -7.09 8.64 -2.83
CA GLY A 335 -7.35 8.26 -4.21
C GLY A 335 -8.84 8.22 -4.56
N VAL A 336 -9.67 7.66 -3.68
CA VAL A 336 -11.13 7.64 -3.87
C VAL A 336 -11.72 9.06 -3.88
N LYS A 337 -11.28 9.96 -2.99
CA LYS A 337 -11.71 11.37 -2.95
C LYS A 337 -11.30 12.11 -4.22
N MET A 338 -10.04 11.93 -4.67
CA MET A 338 -9.56 12.51 -5.93
C MET A 338 -10.38 12.02 -7.13
N PHE A 339 -10.75 10.73 -7.15
CA PHE A 339 -11.62 10.20 -8.18
C PHE A 339 -13.00 10.88 -8.14
N MET A 340 -13.62 10.97 -6.97
CA MET A 340 -14.91 11.65 -6.81
C MET A 340 -14.84 13.13 -7.22
N ASP A 341 -13.74 13.80 -6.96
CA ASP A 341 -13.53 15.21 -7.35
C ASP A 341 -13.13 15.39 -8.83
N GLY A 342 -13.06 14.30 -9.62
CA GLY A 342 -12.75 14.35 -11.06
C GLY A 342 -11.28 14.66 -11.36
N LEU A 343 -10.39 14.40 -10.42
CA LEU A 343 -8.95 14.68 -10.54
C LEU A 343 -8.13 13.49 -11.04
N ILE A 344 -8.72 12.30 -11.12
CA ILE A 344 -8.11 11.13 -11.75
C ILE A 344 -8.52 11.10 -13.22
N LYS A 345 -7.53 11.08 -14.12
CA LYS A 345 -7.71 11.28 -15.55
C LYS A 345 -7.45 10.01 -16.35
N GLY A 346 -8.26 9.02 -16.18
CA GLY A 346 -8.11 7.80 -16.97
C GLY A 346 -9.00 6.68 -16.47
N ASN A 347 -9.49 5.89 -17.42
CA ASN A 347 -10.16 4.63 -17.15
C ASN A 347 -9.15 3.48 -17.37
N GLY A 348 -9.52 2.30 -16.95
CA GLY A 348 -8.68 1.12 -17.02
C GLY A 348 -8.18 0.68 -15.65
N VAL A 349 -7.27 -0.28 -15.66
CA VAL A 349 -6.64 -0.83 -14.44
C VAL A 349 -5.23 -0.29 -14.32
N HIS A 350 -4.96 0.38 -13.23
CA HIS A 350 -3.74 1.15 -13.02
C HIS A 350 -3.11 0.88 -11.66
N ALA A 351 -1.79 1.06 -11.57
CA ALA A 351 -1.09 1.28 -10.32
C ALA A 351 -0.97 2.78 -10.03
N PRO A 352 -0.67 3.21 -8.79
CA PRO A 352 -0.66 4.63 -8.41
C PRO A 352 0.28 5.50 -9.24
N GLU A 353 1.40 4.94 -9.70
CA GLU A 353 2.44 5.62 -10.49
C GLU A 353 2.13 5.71 -11.99
N SER A 354 1.03 5.19 -12.46
CA SER A 354 0.70 5.12 -13.91
C SER A 354 0.56 6.47 -14.61
N GLY A 355 0.59 7.57 -13.87
CA GLY A 355 0.45 8.93 -14.40
C GLY A 355 -0.99 9.46 -14.44
N ILE A 356 -2.01 8.65 -14.13
CA ILE A 356 -3.40 9.12 -14.03
C ILE A 356 -3.70 9.90 -12.74
N ILE A 357 -2.86 9.70 -11.70
CA ILE A 357 -2.87 10.44 -10.44
C ILE A 357 -1.80 11.51 -10.52
N ASP A 358 -2.17 12.78 -10.33
CA ASP A 358 -1.19 13.84 -10.09
C ASP A 358 -0.58 13.64 -8.69
N PRO A 359 0.72 13.36 -8.59
CA PRO A 359 1.33 13.00 -7.32
C PRO A 359 1.36 14.16 -6.32
N ARG A 360 1.45 15.43 -6.80
CA ARG A 360 1.47 16.61 -5.93
C ARG A 360 0.09 16.90 -5.37
N ILE A 361 -0.96 16.73 -6.19
CA ILE A 361 -2.35 16.83 -5.71
C ILE A 361 -2.63 15.73 -4.70
N PHE A 362 -2.15 14.51 -4.95
CA PHE A 362 -2.31 13.39 -4.01
C PHE A 362 -1.69 13.70 -2.64
N ILE A 363 -0.45 14.21 -2.60
CA ILE A 363 0.20 14.61 -1.34
C ILE A 363 -0.61 15.69 -0.60
N ASN A 364 -1.21 16.65 -1.32
CA ASN A 364 -2.07 17.67 -0.69
C ASN A 364 -3.35 17.06 -0.07
N TYR A 365 -3.93 16.02 -0.70
CA TYR A 365 -5.06 15.29 -0.10
C TYR A 365 -4.62 14.52 1.12
N PHE A 366 -3.48 13.86 1.06
CA PHE A 366 -2.92 13.09 2.16
C PHE A 366 -2.58 13.98 3.37
N ALA A 367 -1.98 15.15 3.13
CA ALA A 367 -1.71 16.14 4.18
C ALA A 367 -2.97 16.56 4.94
N LYS A 368 -4.09 16.77 4.22
CA LYS A 368 -5.38 17.10 4.82
C LYS A 368 -5.99 15.96 5.66
N GLU A 369 -5.71 14.71 5.31
CA GLU A 369 -6.21 13.56 6.08
C GLU A 369 -5.52 13.43 7.43
N ILE A 370 -4.24 13.75 7.49
CA ILE A 370 -3.46 13.61 8.73
C ILE A 370 -3.80 14.69 9.74
N ASP A 371 -4.28 15.86 9.29
CA ASP A 371 -4.76 17.04 10.05
C ASP A 371 -4.06 17.30 11.40
N ASN A 372 -2.72 17.16 11.40
CA ASN A 372 -1.91 17.45 12.57
C ASN A 372 -1.40 18.90 12.58
N GLY A 373 -1.91 19.77 11.70
CA GLY A 373 -1.41 21.12 11.50
C GLY A 373 0.03 21.16 10.95
N VAL A 374 0.56 20.02 10.52
CA VAL A 374 1.89 19.88 9.93
C VAL A 374 1.71 19.88 8.42
N GLU A 375 2.37 20.81 7.76
CA GLU A 375 2.46 20.82 6.31
C GLU A 375 3.29 19.58 5.86
N ILE A 376 2.66 18.69 5.11
CA ILE A 376 3.36 17.55 4.51
C ILE A 376 3.86 17.98 3.14
N ILE A 377 5.17 18.11 3.04
CA ILE A 377 5.85 18.50 1.81
C ILE A 377 6.67 17.32 1.30
N PRO A 378 6.58 16.95 0.02
CA PRO A 378 7.50 16.00 -0.55
C PRO A 378 8.90 16.62 -0.56
N LEU A 379 9.78 16.09 0.28
CA LEU A 379 11.17 16.51 0.35
C LEU A 379 11.98 15.73 -0.69
N THR A 380 12.36 16.40 -1.77
CA THR A 380 13.18 15.82 -2.85
C THR A 380 14.63 16.25 -2.71
N THR A 381 15.52 15.29 -2.65
CA THR A 381 16.97 15.51 -2.59
C THR A 381 17.64 14.84 -3.77
N LYS A 382 18.73 15.46 -4.27
CA LYS A 382 19.49 14.98 -5.44
C LYS A 382 20.96 14.84 -5.09
N SER A 383 21.64 13.87 -5.71
CA SER A 383 23.09 13.75 -5.71
C SER A 383 23.59 13.64 -7.15
N GLU A 384 24.67 14.34 -7.44
CA GLU A 384 25.42 14.19 -8.69
C GLU A 384 26.43 13.04 -8.60
#